data_44f82e251d8c3363939a0e21a03cd7fa
#
_entry.id   44f82e251d8c3363939a0e21a03cd7fa
#
_cell.length_a   1.000
_cell.length_b   1.000
_cell.length_c   1.000
_cell.angle_alpha   90.00
_cell.angle_beta   90.00
_cell.angle_gamma   90.00
#
_symmetry.space_group_name_H-M   'P 1'
#
loop_
_entity.id
_entity.type
_entity.pdbx_description
1 polymer ?
#
loop_
_entity_poly.entity_id
_entity_poly.type
_entity_poly.pdbx_seq_one_letter_code
_entity_poly.pdbx_strand_id
1 'polypeptide(L)'
;MAYKEELAALGEISFEKIRRVAYNYVISLPEEDRNALFDSLNHGVNLLDSDAQMKLYMYSFGKMHQAKVYRALQSLDLNVFTQNDFDVVDWGCGQGLATVCFFDYLKTRHITNRAGNIILIEPSDSARERAEIHVKAYVEPHTNVRCVGKYIDDVTEEEIKSESPVTIHFFSNILDINSIDLKRLAEKLGASVQGQQYIICIGPMNSGNR
;
A
#
# COMPACT_ATOMS: atom_id res chain seq x y z
N MET A 1 5.88 -22.34 8.41
CA MET A 1 6.90 -21.33 8.05
C MET A 1 6.25 -19.97 8.24
N ALA A 2 6.91 -19.04 8.94
CA ALA A 2 6.35 -17.69 9.08
C ALA A 2 6.36 -17.00 7.70
N TYR A 3 5.39 -16.14 7.43
CA TYR A 3 5.26 -15.46 6.13
C TYR A 3 6.55 -14.71 5.71
N LYS A 4 7.24 -14.12 6.67
CA LYS A 4 8.53 -13.45 6.43
C LYS A 4 9.59 -14.41 5.86
N GLU A 5 9.59 -15.65 6.33
CA GLU A 5 10.51 -16.70 5.86
C GLU A 5 10.11 -17.18 4.45
N GLU A 6 8.80 -17.27 4.16
CA GLU A 6 8.30 -17.56 2.82
C GLU A 6 8.77 -16.51 1.81
N LEU A 7 8.70 -15.23 2.16
CA LEU A 7 9.19 -14.15 1.30
C LEU A 7 10.71 -14.17 1.14
N ALA A 8 11.45 -14.34 2.22
CA ALA A 8 12.90 -14.38 2.17
C ALA A 8 13.44 -15.52 1.27
N ALA A 9 12.76 -16.64 1.25
CA ALA A 9 13.10 -17.79 0.39
C ALA A 9 12.95 -17.50 -1.10
N LEU A 10 12.24 -16.44 -1.49
CA LEU A 10 12.07 -16.05 -2.90
C LEU A 10 13.26 -15.28 -3.48
N GLY A 11 14.26 -14.92 -2.67
CA GLY A 11 15.38 -14.08 -3.06
C GLY A 11 14.95 -12.64 -3.31
N GLU A 12 15.51 -11.98 -4.33
CA GLU A 12 15.17 -10.58 -4.63
C GLU A 12 13.66 -10.38 -4.78
N ILE A 13 13.11 -9.44 -4.00
CA ILE A 13 11.67 -9.20 -3.91
C ILE A 13 11.12 -8.54 -5.18
N SER A 14 9.89 -8.92 -5.56
CA SER A 14 9.06 -8.23 -6.54
C SER A 14 7.58 -8.43 -6.20
N PHE A 15 6.72 -7.56 -6.71
CA PHE A 15 5.29 -7.70 -6.53
C PHE A 15 4.76 -9.06 -7.03
N GLU A 16 5.29 -9.54 -8.16
CA GLU A 16 4.89 -10.84 -8.71
C GLU A 16 5.28 -12.01 -7.77
N LYS A 17 6.41 -11.91 -7.08
CA LYS A 17 6.81 -12.92 -6.10
C LYS A 17 5.89 -12.93 -4.87
N ILE A 18 5.53 -11.74 -4.36
CA ILE A 18 4.54 -11.63 -3.27
C ILE A 18 3.22 -12.28 -3.70
N ARG A 19 2.75 -11.98 -4.91
CA ARG A 19 1.54 -12.60 -5.46
C ARG A 19 1.67 -14.12 -5.64
N ARG A 20 2.85 -14.62 -5.97
CA ARG A 20 3.08 -16.07 -6.12
C ARG A 20 2.90 -16.82 -4.81
N VAL A 21 3.34 -16.26 -3.68
CA VAL A 21 3.04 -16.83 -2.35
C VAL A 21 1.53 -16.93 -2.13
N ALA A 22 0.81 -15.87 -2.41
CA ALA A 22 -0.64 -15.82 -2.30
C ALA A 22 -1.32 -16.85 -3.24
N TYR A 23 -0.89 -16.90 -4.49
CA TYR A 23 -1.38 -17.84 -5.49
C TYR A 23 -1.19 -19.30 -5.03
N ASN A 24 0.01 -19.67 -4.62
CA ASN A 24 0.33 -21.05 -4.18
C ASN A 24 -0.55 -21.47 -3.00
N TYR A 25 -0.78 -20.56 -2.06
CA TYR A 25 -1.68 -20.81 -0.95
C TYR A 25 -3.12 -21.04 -1.43
N VAL A 26 -3.66 -20.12 -2.22
CA VAL A 26 -5.07 -20.17 -2.63
C VAL A 26 -5.38 -21.39 -3.49
N ILE A 27 -4.49 -21.80 -4.41
CA ILE A 27 -4.71 -22.99 -5.23
C ILE A 27 -4.59 -24.30 -4.45
N SER A 28 -3.93 -24.27 -3.28
CA SER A 28 -3.86 -25.45 -2.39
C SER A 28 -5.11 -25.68 -1.57
N LEU A 29 -6.01 -24.68 -1.49
CA LEU A 29 -7.26 -24.80 -0.75
C LEU A 29 -8.30 -25.60 -1.54
N PRO A 30 -9.12 -26.44 -0.86
CA PRO A 30 -10.35 -26.97 -1.44
C PRO A 30 -11.25 -25.85 -1.98
N GLU A 31 -12.05 -26.13 -3.00
CA GLU A 31 -12.90 -25.12 -3.63
C GLU A 31 -13.91 -24.51 -2.65
N GLU A 32 -14.49 -25.33 -1.78
CA GLU A 32 -15.45 -24.90 -0.75
C GLU A 32 -14.81 -23.91 0.22
N ASP A 33 -13.60 -24.22 0.73
CA ASP A 33 -12.85 -23.35 1.66
C ASP A 33 -12.47 -22.02 0.98
N ARG A 34 -12.08 -22.08 -0.29
CA ARG A 34 -11.74 -20.88 -1.06
C ARG A 34 -12.95 -19.98 -1.27
N ASN A 35 -14.11 -20.54 -1.56
CA ASN A 35 -15.34 -19.77 -1.75
C ASN A 35 -15.79 -19.13 -0.41
N ALA A 36 -15.78 -19.88 0.67
CA ALA A 36 -16.12 -19.37 2.01
C ALA A 36 -15.17 -18.22 2.42
N LEU A 37 -13.87 -18.39 2.15
CA LEU A 37 -12.89 -17.36 2.42
C LEU A 37 -13.09 -16.11 1.55
N PHE A 38 -13.45 -16.27 0.26
CA PHE A 38 -13.76 -15.16 -0.64
C PHE A 38 -14.98 -14.37 -0.18
N ASP A 39 -16.02 -15.03 0.26
CA ASP A 39 -17.22 -14.38 0.81
C ASP A 39 -16.88 -13.56 2.06
N SER A 40 -15.92 -14.02 2.88
CA SER A 40 -15.46 -13.29 4.07
C SER A 40 -14.79 -11.94 3.76
N LEU A 41 -14.27 -11.76 2.55
CA LEU A 41 -13.66 -10.49 2.12
C LEU A 41 -14.70 -9.40 1.84
N ASN A 42 -15.98 -9.74 1.66
CA ASN A 42 -17.04 -8.79 1.30
C ASN A 42 -16.57 -7.80 0.21
N HIS A 43 -16.15 -8.33 -0.94
CA HIS A 43 -15.59 -7.57 -2.06
C HIS A 43 -14.37 -6.72 -1.72
N GLY A 44 -13.67 -7.02 -0.63
CA GLY A 44 -12.48 -6.28 -0.18
C GLY A 44 -12.78 -5.06 0.70
N VAL A 45 -14.00 -4.95 1.21
CA VAL A 45 -14.43 -3.85 2.10
C VAL A 45 -14.10 -4.15 3.56
N ASN A 46 -14.12 -5.43 3.95
CA ASN A 46 -13.84 -5.84 5.32
C ASN A 46 -12.35 -5.66 5.66
N LEU A 47 -12.07 -5.40 6.93
CA LEU A 47 -10.70 -5.42 7.44
C LEU A 47 -10.08 -6.81 7.22
N LEU A 48 -8.82 -6.84 6.86
CA LEU A 48 -8.07 -8.07 6.65
C LEU A 48 -7.41 -8.49 7.97
N ASP A 49 -8.00 -9.46 8.68
CA ASP A 49 -7.57 -9.84 10.03
C ASP A 49 -6.82 -11.17 10.09
N SER A 50 -6.74 -11.90 8.98
CA SER A 50 -6.06 -13.19 8.93
C SER A 50 -5.09 -13.33 7.76
N ASP A 51 -4.08 -14.17 7.92
CA ASP A 51 -3.12 -14.54 6.87
C ASP A 51 -3.83 -15.09 5.62
N ALA A 52 -4.85 -15.90 5.83
CA ALA A 52 -5.65 -16.48 4.75
C ALA A 52 -6.39 -15.41 3.93
N GLN A 53 -7.06 -14.47 4.61
CA GLN A 53 -7.75 -13.35 3.95
C GLN A 53 -6.77 -12.45 3.19
N MET A 54 -5.62 -12.13 3.77
CA MET A 54 -4.59 -11.32 3.12
C MET A 54 -4.04 -12.01 1.86
N LYS A 55 -3.76 -13.31 1.92
CA LYS A 55 -3.32 -14.08 0.75
C LYS A 55 -4.41 -14.14 -0.33
N LEU A 56 -5.66 -14.39 0.06
CA LEU A 56 -6.76 -14.41 -0.91
C LEU A 56 -7.00 -13.03 -1.54
N TYR A 57 -6.96 -11.96 -0.76
CA TYR A 57 -7.08 -10.59 -1.27
C TYR A 57 -5.97 -10.26 -2.30
N MET A 58 -4.73 -10.60 -1.98
CA MET A 58 -3.59 -10.43 -2.88
C MET A 58 -3.75 -11.24 -4.18
N TYR A 59 -4.25 -12.46 -4.08
CA TYR A 59 -4.55 -13.32 -5.23
C TYR A 59 -5.65 -12.72 -6.11
N SER A 60 -6.78 -12.34 -5.51
CA SER A 60 -7.99 -11.93 -6.22
C SER A 60 -7.89 -10.51 -6.80
N PHE A 61 -7.32 -9.58 -6.04
CA PHE A 61 -7.33 -8.16 -6.38
C PHE A 61 -5.95 -7.58 -6.72
N GLY A 62 -4.86 -8.24 -6.32
CA GLY A 62 -3.51 -7.69 -6.43
C GLY A 62 -3.12 -7.23 -7.83
N LYS A 63 -3.42 -8.02 -8.88
CA LYS A 63 -3.12 -7.62 -10.27
C LYS A 63 -3.88 -6.38 -10.73
N MET A 64 -5.15 -6.29 -10.35
CA MET A 64 -5.97 -5.13 -10.67
C MET A 64 -5.43 -3.87 -9.98
N HIS A 65 -5.06 -3.98 -8.70
CA HIS A 65 -4.46 -2.88 -7.96
C HIS A 65 -3.12 -2.44 -8.56
N GLN A 66 -2.24 -3.40 -8.87
CA GLN A 66 -0.96 -3.10 -9.55
C GLN A 66 -1.20 -2.32 -10.84
N ALA A 67 -2.13 -2.76 -11.69
CA ALA A 67 -2.42 -2.10 -12.95
C ALA A 67 -2.91 -0.65 -12.75
N LYS A 68 -3.77 -0.42 -11.76
CA LYS A 68 -4.26 0.92 -11.40
C LYS A 68 -3.14 1.82 -10.87
N VAL A 69 -2.31 1.31 -9.94
CA VAL A 69 -1.16 2.06 -9.41
C VAL A 69 -0.19 2.40 -10.54
N TYR A 70 0.19 1.44 -11.37
CA TYR A 70 1.09 1.67 -12.50
C TYR A 70 0.52 2.71 -13.48
N ARG A 71 -0.79 2.66 -13.75
CA ARG A 71 -1.44 3.65 -14.60
C ARG A 71 -1.36 5.06 -14.01
N ALA A 72 -1.59 5.21 -12.72
CA ALA A 72 -1.45 6.50 -12.03
C ALA A 72 -0.01 7.01 -12.06
N LEU A 73 0.97 6.13 -11.82
CA LEU A 73 2.39 6.49 -11.82
C LEU A 73 2.93 6.88 -13.21
N GLN A 74 2.30 6.42 -14.30
CA GLN A 74 2.67 6.82 -15.67
C GLN A 74 2.49 8.32 -15.94
N SER A 75 1.65 9.00 -15.17
CA SER A 75 1.40 10.44 -15.29
C SER A 75 2.39 11.30 -14.49
N LEU A 76 3.25 10.69 -13.67
CA LEU A 76 4.22 11.40 -12.86
C LEU A 76 5.52 11.66 -13.63
N ASP A 77 6.12 12.83 -13.37
CA ASP A 77 7.53 13.05 -13.72
C ASP A 77 8.43 12.31 -12.72
N LEU A 78 8.92 11.16 -13.15
CA LEU A 78 9.79 10.32 -12.31
C LEU A 78 11.16 10.93 -12.02
N ASN A 79 11.59 11.97 -12.73
CA ASN A 79 12.85 12.66 -12.45
C ASN A 79 12.87 13.26 -11.05
N VAL A 80 11.71 13.62 -10.53
CA VAL A 80 11.57 14.12 -9.16
C VAL A 80 12.13 13.13 -8.15
N PHE A 81 11.89 11.83 -8.33
CA PHE A 81 12.34 10.76 -7.43
C PHE A 81 13.81 10.33 -7.69
N THR A 82 14.40 10.73 -8.81
CA THR A 82 15.83 10.50 -9.07
C THR A 82 16.72 11.60 -8.48
N GLN A 83 16.18 12.81 -8.38
CA GLN A 83 16.92 14.02 -7.98
C GLN A 83 16.77 14.37 -6.50
N ASN A 84 15.71 13.89 -5.85
CA ASN A 84 15.38 14.23 -4.48
C ASN A 84 15.24 13.00 -3.59
N ASP A 85 15.54 13.17 -2.31
CA ASP A 85 15.01 12.28 -1.28
C ASP A 85 13.51 12.54 -1.14
N PHE A 86 12.76 11.51 -0.78
CA PHE A 86 11.31 11.62 -0.68
C PHE A 86 10.76 10.78 0.47
N ASP A 87 9.60 11.17 0.94
CA ASP A 87 8.82 10.40 1.91
C ASP A 87 7.56 9.81 1.26
N VAL A 88 7.07 8.72 1.82
CA VAL A 88 5.85 8.04 1.39
C VAL A 88 4.86 7.97 2.55
N VAL A 89 3.60 8.32 2.30
CA VAL A 89 2.49 8.12 3.24
C VAL A 89 1.41 7.30 2.53
N ASP A 90 1.17 6.08 3.01
CA ASP A 90 0.17 5.16 2.45
C ASP A 90 -1.03 5.09 3.39
N TRP A 91 -2.14 5.71 2.97
CA TRP A 91 -3.34 5.89 3.74
C TRP A 91 -4.32 4.74 3.55
N GLY A 92 -4.64 4.02 4.64
CA GLY A 92 -5.38 2.77 4.55
C GLY A 92 -4.62 1.74 3.73
N CYS A 93 -3.36 1.57 4.07
CA CYS A 93 -2.40 0.83 3.25
C CYS A 93 -2.76 -0.67 3.10
N GLY A 94 -3.67 -1.21 3.93
CA GLY A 94 -3.92 -2.64 4.00
C GLY A 94 -2.61 -3.38 4.21
N GLN A 95 -2.26 -4.25 3.28
CA GLN A 95 -0.98 -4.95 3.29
C GLN A 95 0.13 -4.27 2.48
N GLY A 96 0.05 -2.93 2.30
CA GLY A 96 1.08 -2.10 1.67
C GLY A 96 1.16 -2.19 0.15
N LEU A 97 0.04 -2.50 -0.50
CA LEU A 97 0.02 -2.80 -1.93
C LEU A 97 0.43 -1.63 -2.82
N ALA A 98 -0.04 -0.41 -2.52
CA ALA A 98 0.27 0.77 -3.30
C ALA A 98 1.76 1.12 -3.20
N THR A 99 2.29 1.13 -1.99
CA THR A 99 3.72 1.37 -1.70
C THR A 99 4.63 0.33 -2.37
N VAL A 100 4.28 -0.96 -2.26
CA VAL A 100 5.03 -2.05 -2.92
C VAL A 100 5.03 -1.90 -4.44
N CYS A 101 3.87 -1.63 -5.03
CA CYS A 101 3.76 -1.39 -6.47
C CYS A 101 4.58 -0.17 -6.91
N PHE A 102 4.63 0.89 -6.10
CA PHE A 102 5.45 2.06 -6.38
C PHE A 102 6.94 1.71 -6.42
N PHE A 103 7.46 1.03 -5.40
CA PHE A 103 8.87 0.63 -5.39
C PHE A 103 9.20 -0.39 -6.50
N ASP A 104 8.32 -1.33 -6.77
CA ASP A 104 8.48 -2.25 -7.90
C ASP A 104 8.51 -1.48 -9.25
N TYR A 105 7.68 -0.45 -9.38
CA TYR A 105 7.65 0.43 -10.55
C TYR A 105 8.96 1.24 -10.70
N LEU A 106 9.49 1.83 -9.63
CA LEU A 106 10.78 2.51 -9.65
C LEU A 106 11.90 1.56 -10.07
N LYS A 107 11.92 0.36 -9.48
CA LYS A 107 12.89 -0.68 -9.78
C LYS A 107 12.87 -1.10 -11.25
N THR A 108 11.69 -1.31 -11.85
CA THR A 108 11.55 -1.66 -13.26
C THR A 108 12.02 -0.56 -14.22
N ARG A 109 12.18 0.65 -13.71
CA ARG A 109 12.70 1.82 -14.44
C ARG A 109 14.13 2.17 -14.07
N HIS A 110 14.80 1.30 -13.31
CA HIS A 110 16.16 1.50 -12.83
C HIS A 110 16.37 2.81 -12.02
N ILE A 111 15.30 3.23 -11.32
CA ILE A 111 15.35 4.39 -10.43
C ILE A 111 15.73 3.91 -9.04
N THR A 112 16.81 4.49 -8.51
CA THR A 112 17.27 4.21 -7.15
C THR A 112 16.23 4.68 -6.14
N ASN A 113 15.86 3.81 -5.20
CA ASN A 113 14.96 4.18 -4.12
C ASN A 113 15.70 5.09 -3.13
N ARG A 114 15.19 6.32 -2.97
CA ARG A 114 15.71 7.35 -2.07
C ARG A 114 14.70 7.72 -0.97
N ALA A 115 13.80 6.81 -0.64
CA ALA A 115 12.82 7.03 0.41
C ALA A 115 13.51 7.17 1.77
N GLY A 116 13.27 8.29 2.46
CA GLY A 116 13.75 8.57 3.81
C GLY A 116 12.81 7.98 4.86
N ASN A 117 11.54 8.37 4.81
CA ASN A 117 10.49 7.86 5.69
C ASN A 117 9.35 7.25 4.90
N ILE A 118 8.80 6.17 5.43
CA ILE A 118 7.59 5.54 4.93
C ILE A 118 6.61 5.38 6.08
N ILE A 119 5.43 5.95 5.93
CA ILE A 119 4.38 5.93 6.94
C ILE A 119 3.23 5.08 6.40
N LEU A 120 2.96 3.97 7.09
CA LEU A 120 1.92 3.02 6.75
C LEU A 120 0.77 3.17 7.75
N ILE A 121 -0.37 3.67 7.28
CA ILE A 121 -1.56 3.94 8.10
C ILE A 121 -2.60 2.86 7.82
N GLU A 122 -2.92 2.05 8.83
CA GLU A 122 -3.87 0.95 8.69
C GLU A 122 -4.39 0.53 10.07
N PRO A 123 -5.71 0.48 10.31
CA PRO A 123 -6.26 0.09 11.60
C PRO A 123 -6.08 -1.41 11.92
N SER A 124 -6.09 -2.31 10.91
CA SER A 124 -5.85 -3.73 11.13
C SER A 124 -4.39 -4.00 11.49
N ASP A 125 -4.13 -4.55 12.67
CA ASP A 125 -2.79 -4.92 13.13
C ASP A 125 -2.15 -5.94 12.19
N SER A 126 -2.88 -6.98 11.82
CA SER A 126 -2.39 -8.05 10.94
C SER A 126 -2.04 -7.54 9.55
N ALA A 127 -2.88 -6.68 8.97
CA ALA A 127 -2.62 -6.10 7.64
C ALA A 127 -1.43 -5.13 7.70
N ARG A 128 -1.33 -4.33 8.74
CA ARG A 128 -0.24 -3.37 8.97
C ARG A 128 1.11 -4.06 9.18
N GLU A 129 1.16 -5.14 9.98
CA GLU A 129 2.36 -5.97 10.13
C GLU A 129 2.79 -6.58 8.78
N ARG A 130 1.83 -7.03 7.99
CA ARG A 130 2.08 -7.54 6.65
C ARG A 130 2.64 -6.46 5.72
N ALA A 131 2.07 -5.25 5.76
CA ALA A 131 2.56 -4.10 5.01
C ALA A 131 4.01 -3.77 5.36
N GLU A 132 4.34 -3.75 6.65
CA GLU A 132 5.70 -3.51 7.13
C GLU A 132 6.70 -4.55 6.60
N ILE A 133 6.34 -5.85 6.64
CA ILE A 133 7.17 -6.93 6.09
C ILE A 133 7.40 -6.72 4.58
N HIS A 134 6.35 -6.41 3.83
CA HIS A 134 6.44 -6.18 2.40
C HIS A 134 7.34 -4.98 2.07
N VAL A 135 7.09 -3.84 2.70
CA VAL A 135 7.79 -2.59 2.41
C VAL A 135 9.25 -2.69 2.81
N LYS A 136 9.57 -3.25 3.97
CA LYS A 136 10.96 -3.46 4.43
C LYS A 136 11.77 -4.36 3.49
N ALA A 137 11.14 -5.18 2.68
CA ALA A 137 11.84 -6.00 1.69
C ALA A 137 12.26 -5.21 0.43
N TYR A 138 11.75 -3.98 0.24
CA TYR A 138 12.06 -3.12 -0.90
C TYR A 138 13.01 -1.97 -0.57
N VAL A 139 13.24 -1.71 0.69
CA VAL A 139 13.98 -0.52 1.13
C VAL A 139 15.28 -0.86 1.82
N GLU A 140 16.19 0.09 1.82
CA GLU A 140 17.46 -0.05 2.51
C GLU A 140 17.30 -0.02 4.04
N PRO A 141 18.22 -0.62 4.80
CA PRO A 141 18.12 -0.68 6.26
C PRO A 141 18.03 0.68 6.98
N HIS A 142 18.50 1.75 6.34
CA HIS A 142 18.45 3.12 6.88
C HIS A 142 17.11 3.83 6.64
N THR A 143 16.26 3.31 5.77
CA THR A 143 14.93 3.86 5.54
C THR A 143 14.05 3.64 6.76
N ASN A 144 13.46 4.71 7.28
CA ASN A 144 12.58 4.65 8.44
C ASN A 144 11.16 4.23 8.02
N VAL A 145 10.75 3.02 8.38
CA VAL A 145 9.38 2.53 8.15
C VAL A 145 8.59 2.59 9.44
N ARG A 146 7.60 3.46 9.49
CA ARG A 146 6.74 3.69 10.65
C ARG A 146 5.31 3.25 10.34
N CYS A 147 4.71 2.53 11.28
CA CYS A 147 3.34 2.05 11.22
C CYS A 147 2.44 2.85 12.16
N VAL A 148 1.26 3.27 11.69
CA VAL A 148 0.25 4.01 12.45
C VAL A 148 -1.05 3.20 12.47
N GLY A 149 -1.42 2.65 13.62
CA GLY A 149 -2.59 1.79 13.81
C GLY A 149 -3.86 2.60 14.06
N LYS A 150 -4.31 3.38 13.08
CA LYS A 150 -5.45 4.30 13.22
C LYS A 150 -6.31 4.35 11.97
N TYR A 151 -7.58 4.73 12.15
CA TYR A 151 -8.40 5.20 11.06
C TYR A 151 -7.92 6.56 10.57
N ILE A 152 -8.18 6.91 9.31
CA ILE A 152 -7.68 8.13 8.64
C ILE A 152 -8.01 9.41 9.42
N ASP A 153 -9.23 9.51 9.95
CA ASP A 153 -9.68 10.70 10.67
C ASP A 153 -8.97 10.89 12.02
N ASP A 154 -8.50 9.80 12.64
CA ASP A 154 -7.81 9.79 13.93
C ASP A 154 -6.30 10.06 13.82
N VAL A 155 -5.75 10.06 12.61
CA VAL A 155 -4.32 10.36 12.37
C VAL A 155 -4.06 11.84 12.66
N THR A 156 -3.00 12.13 13.40
CA THR A 156 -2.58 13.48 13.72
C THR A 156 -1.61 14.05 12.69
N GLU A 157 -1.47 15.36 12.62
CA GLU A 157 -0.51 16.05 11.75
C GLU A 157 0.93 15.62 12.07
N GLU A 158 1.28 15.48 13.33
CA GLU A 158 2.62 15.05 13.76
C GLU A 158 2.97 13.62 13.30
N GLU A 159 1.96 12.74 13.19
CA GLU A 159 2.16 11.36 12.72
C GLU A 159 2.48 11.26 11.24
N ILE A 160 2.14 12.29 10.46
CA ILE A 160 2.39 12.33 9.01
C ILE A 160 3.34 13.44 8.60
N LYS A 161 3.95 14.11 9.59
CA LYS A 161 4.90 15.20 9.35
C LYS A 161 6.06 14.72 8.47
N SER A 162 6.34 15.48 7.43
CA SER A 162 7.47 15.29 6.53
C SER A 162 8.20 16.60 6.28
N GLU A 163 9.52 16.57 6.38
CA GLU A 163 10.44 17.66 6.04
C GLU A 163 11.19 17.37 4.72
N SER A 164 10.88 16.25 4.08
CA SER A 164 11.44 15.89 2.79
C SER A 164 11.06 16.90 1.70
N PRO A 165 11.92 17.16 0.72
CA PRO A 165 11.61 18.03 -0.41
C PRO A 165 10.43 17.52 -1.24
N VAL A 166 10.17 16.21 -1.17
CA VAL A 166 9.07 15.54 -1.88
C VAL A 166 8.36 14.57 -0.96
N THR A 167 7.04 14.59 -0.97
CA THR A 167 6.21 13.58 -0.29
C THR A 167 5.16 13.04 -1.25
N ILE A 168 5.05 11.72 -1.33
CA ILE A 168 3.99 11.05 -2.09
C ILE A 168 2.97 10.42 -1.15
N HIS A 169 1.70 10.74 -1.36
CA HIS A 169 0.56 10.20 -0.62
C HIS A 169 -0.20 9.22 -1.50
N PHE A 170 -0.42 8.01 -1.02
CA PHE A 170 -1.28 7.02 -1.66
C PHE A 170 -2.62 6.92 -0.95
N PHE A 171 -3.70 7.05 -1.71
CA PHE A 171 -5.07 6.76 -1.30
C PHE A 171 -5.63 5.72 -2.26
N SER A 172 -5.48 4.45 -1.89
CA SER A 172 -5.83 3.34 -2.78
C SER A 172 -7.10 2.64 -2.32
N ASN A 173 -8.21 2.89 -3.04
CA ASN A 173 -9.56 2.34 -2.77
C ASN A 173 -10.09 2.65 -1.36
N ILE A 174 -9.88 3.87 -0.90
CA ILE A 174 -10.25 4.30 0.45
C ILE A 174 -11.06 5.60 0.47
N LEU A 175 -10.92 6.49 -0.51
CA LEU A 175 -11.59 7.79 -0.50
C LEU A 175 -13.10 7.72 -0.82
N ASP A 176 -13.61 6.57 -1.19
CA ASP A 176 -15.04 6.28 -1.38
C ASP A 176 -15.74 5.80 -0.10
N ILE A 177 -15.02 5.71 1.02
CA ILE A 177 -15.59 5.43 2.33
C ILE A 177 -16.29 6.68 2.85
N ASN A 178 -17.62 6.63 2.97
CA ASN A 178 -18.46 7.79 3.31
C ASN A 178 -18.18 8.42 4.70
N SER A 179 -17.51 7.69 5.60
CA SER A 179 -17.19 8.19 6.93
C SER A 179 -15.97 9.10 6.98
N ILE A 180 -15.17 9.21 5.91
CA ILE A 180 -13.94 10.02 5.90
C ILE A 180 -14.29 11.50 5.68
N ASP A 181 -13.81 12.36 6.59
CA ASP A 181 -13.88 13.81 6.44
C ASP A 181 -12.79 14.32 5.49
N LEU A 182 -13.11 14.38 4.20
CA LEU A 182 -12.17 14.81 3.15
C LEU A 182 -11.67 16.25 3.33
N LYS A 183 -12.48 17.13 3.93
CA LYS A 183 -12.08 18.52 4.18
C LYS A 183 -11.00 18.57 5.25
N ARG A 184 -11.24 17.90 6.37
CA ARG A 184 -10.28 17.81 7.47
C ARG A 184 -8.99 17.09 7.03
N LEU A 185 -9.11 16.07 6.18
CA LEU A 185 -7.97 15.39 5.59
C LEU A 185 -7.13 16.34 4.73
N ALA A 186 -7.74 17.15 3.87
CA ALA A 186 -7.04 18.12 3.04
C ALA A 186 -6.33 19.21 3.88
N GLU A 187 -6.97 19.72 4.94
CA GLU A 187 -6.38 20.66 5.90
C GLU A 187 -5.15 20.04 6.58
N LYS A 188 -5.26 18.79 7.03
CA LYS A 188 -4.19 18.02 7.67
C LYS A 188 -2.98 17.83 6.73
N LEU A 189 -3.20 17.47 5.48
CA LEU A 189 -2.14 17.35 4.47
C LEU A 189 -1.41 18.67 4.24
N GLY A 190 -2.15 19.77 4.16
CA GLY A 190 -1.58 21.11 3.99
C GLY A 190 -0.74 21.59 5.17
N ALA A 191 -1.07 21.17 6.39
CA ALA A 191 -0.37 21.56 7.60
C ALA A 191 0.88 20.73 7.91
N SER A 192 0.91 19.45 7.48
CA SER A 192 1.89 18.47 7.96
C SER A 192 3.11 18.32 7.06
N VAL A 193 3.05 18.75 5.81
CA VAL A 193 4.08 18.49 4.80
C VAL A 193 4.66 19.77 4.26
N GLN A 194 5.98 19.90 4.37
CA GLN A 194 6.75 20.94 3.72
C GLN A 194 7.29 20.39 2.39
N GLY A 195 7.36 21.20 1.37
CA GLY A 195 7.85 20.74 0.06
C GLY A 195 6.75 20.32 -0.92
N GLN A 196 7.15 19.66 -1.99
CA GLN A 196 6.25 19.25 -3.06
C GLN A 196 5.47 17.97 -2.67
N GLN A 197 4.16 18.02 -2.83
CA GLN A 197 3.30 16.87 -2.54
C GLN A 197 2.74 16.26 -3.83
N TYR A 198 2.76 14.93 -3.92
CA TYR A 198 2.07 14.16 -4.93
C TYR A 198 0.95 13.36 -4.27
N ILE A 199 -0.28 13.59 -4.66
CA ILE A 199 -1.45 12.90 -4.12
C ILE A 199 -1.97 11.94 -5.19
N ILE A 200 -1.84 10.65 -4.94
CA ILE A 200 -2.24 9.57 -5.84
C ILE A 200 -3.53 8.95 -5.31
N CYS A 201 -4.64 9.30 -5.96
CA CYS A 201 -5.96 8.76 -5.63
C CYS A 201 -6.33 7.66 -6.62
N ILE A 202 -6.54 6.45 -6.11
CA ILE A 202 -6.94 5.28 -6.88
C ILE A 202 -8.27 4.79 -6.33
N GLY A 203 -9.30 4.77 -7.15
CA GLY A 203 -10.63 4.32 -6.77
C GLY A 203 -11.16 3.19 -7.64
N PRO A 204 -12.30 2.58 -7.27
CA PRO A 204 -13.02 1.68 -8.14
C PRO A 204 -13.50 2.44 -9.38
N MET A 205 -13.38 1.82 -10.56
CA MET A 205 -14.03 2.33 -11.77
C MET A 205 -15.52 1.98 -11.69
N ASN A 206 -16.30 2.83 -11.04
CA ASN A 206 -17.76 2.72 -11.07
C ASN A 206 -18.26 3.26 -12.43
N SER A 207 -18.59 2.36 -13.34
CA SER A 207 -19.25 2.67 -14.61
C SER A 207 -20.77 2.88 -14.46
N GLY A 208 -21.26 3.12 -13.26
CA GLY A 208 -22.67 3.28 -12.97
C GLY A 208 -22.96 4.68 -12.43
N ASN A 209 -23.75 5.42 -13.19
CA ASN A 209 -24.49 6.65 -12.87
C ASN A 209 -24.35 7.16 -11.43
N ARG A 210 -23.64 8.26 -11.28
CA ARG A 210 -23.88 9.25 -10.24
C ARG A 210 -24.66 10.41 -10.85
#